data_f07991e27f8b6ebd816a9751d50ecbb6
#
_entry.id   f07991e27f8b6ebd816a9751d50ecbb6
#
_cell.length_a   1.000
_cell.length_b   1.000
_cell.length_c   1.000
_cell.angle_alpha   90.00
_cell.angle_beta   90.00
_cell.angle_gamma   90.00
#
_symmetry.space_group_name_H-M   'P 1'
#
loop_
_entity.id
_entity.type
_entity.pdbx_description
1 polymer ?
#
loop_
_entity_poly.entity_id
_entity_poly.type
_entity_poly.pdbx_seq_one_letter_code
_entity_poly.pdbx_strand_id
1 'polypeptide(L)'
;MSVVVGSGFSAAPSAAAGAADAAHDAHLALGGAPCDVALVFVGGDLVTEPAEALRVVQEILDPTELVGTTAGGLIAGEQEHEQGDGVAVWAISLGDEGRAEVFELHTTEIEDGIALSGIPAVELGATSAVILLADTAHLPLEATLNAFAEHLPGVPVIGGVPSLVPPDGRPLLRGLGQSTAAGLGIRFEGIEVLPLVSQGARPIGPELTVTAGEGAVIRELAGRPAIDVLRDTVDSLNEDDREQIRHGLLLGLVVNPGQPDYGPGDFIVRGLAGADPESGAVVVGAPVTVGQVARLHVRDPQTATTDLDDELALRRTATGSARVAGALAFTCNGRGSDMFGHANHDAEAIQAGLGPLPLVGMISAGEIGPVGGRPFAHGFTATLAVFLA
;
A
#
# COMPACT_ATOMS: atom_id res chain seq x y z
N MET A 1 -22.63 -19.50 -2.70
CA MET A 1 -22.58 -18.57 -1.53
C MET A 1 -21.90 -17.32 -1.99
N SER A 2 -22.24 -16.16 -1.44
CA SER A 2 -21.59 -14.88 -1.73
C SER A 2 -20.28 -14.75 -0.93
N VAL A 3 -19.44 -13.80 -1.32
CA VAL A 3 -18.22 -13.43 -0.56
C VAL A 3 -18.60 -12.93 0.84
N VAL A 4 -17.92 -13.44 1.86
CA VAL A 4 -18.08 -13.03 3.26
C VAL A 4 -16.71 -12.75 3.85
N VAL A 5 -16.59 -11.63 4.57
CA VAL A 5 -15.36 -11.25 5.25
C VAL A 5 -15.60 -11.17 6.76
N GLY A 6 -14.68 -11.70 7.53
CA GLY A 6 -14.58 -11.56 8.96
C GLY A 6 -13.30 -10.84 9.36
N SER A 7 -13.34 -10.08 10.44
CA SER A 7 -12.18 -9.35 10.95
C SER A 7 -12.16 -9.38 12.47
N GLY A 8 -10.96 -9.31 13.05
CA GLY A 8 -10.78 -9.17 14.48
C GLY A 8 -9.43 -8.54 14.83
N PHE A 9 -9.36 -7.96 16.02
CA PHE A 9 -8.16 -7.34 16.57
C PHE A 9 -8.06 -7.56 18.06
N SER A 10 -6.85 -7.77 18.56
CA SER A 10 -6.59 -7.80 19.98
C SER A 10 -5.20 -7.21 20.31
N ALA A 11 -5.16 -6.39 21.35
CA ALA A 11 -3.95 -5.86 21.96
C ALA A 11 -3.49 -6.69 23.17
N ALA A 12 -3.79 -7.99 23.17
CA ALA A 12 -3.37 -8.89 24.24
C ALA A 12 -1.83 -8.98 24.33
N PRO A 13 -1.26 -9.25 25.53
CA PRO A 13 0.18 -9.14 25.77
C PRO A 13 1.03 -10.28 25.18
N SER A 14 0.43 -11.21 24.46
CA SER A 14 1.16 -12.27 23.76
C SER A 14 0.56 -12.54 22.39
N ALA A 15 1.39 -12.94 21.44
CA ALA A 15 0.99 -13.24 20.08
C ALA A 15 -0.12 -14.32 20.02
N ALA A 16 0.00 -15.37 20.85
CA ALA A 16 -1.00 -16.43 20.92
C ALA A 16 -2.35 -15.93 21.45
N ALA A 17 -2.37 -15.14 22.54
CA ALA A 17 -3.62 -14.62 23.10
C ALA A 17 -4.27 -13.61 22.16
N GLY A 18 -3.48 -12.67 21.59
CA GLY A 18 -3.98 -11.70 20.60
C GLY A 18 -4.56 -12.36 19.37
N ALA A 19 -3.88 -13.39 18.85
CA ALA A 19 -4.36 -14.17 17.72
C ALA A 19 -5.66 -14.95 18.04
N ALA A 20 -5.77 -15.48 19.26
CA ALA A 20 -6.97 -16.22 19.67
C ALA A 20 -8.22 -15.33 19.70
N ASP A 21 -8.11 -14.15 20.32
CA ASP A 21 -9.22 -13.18 20.36
C ASP A 21 -9.58 -12.71 18.94
N ALA A 22 -8.59 -12.26 18.16
CA ALA A 22 -8.81 -11.72 16.83
C ALA A 22 -9.35 -12.78 15.85
N ALA A 23 -8.81 -14.01 15.87
CA ALA A 23 -9.30 -15.08 15.04
C ALA A 23 -10.72 -15.53 15.43
N HIS A 24 -11.06 -15.51 16.71
CA HIS A 24 -12.41 -15.84 17.18
C HIS A 24 -13.45 -14.84 16.67
N ASP A 25 -13.16 -13.54 16.76
CA ASP A 25 -14.03 -12.49 16.23
C ASP A 25 -14.21 -12.63 14.71
N ALA A 26 -13.12 -12.87 13.98
CA ALA A 26 -13.16 -13.09 12.54
C ALA A 26 -13.99 -14.35 12.19
N HIS A 27 -13.85 -15.45 12.94
CA HIS A 27 -14.61 -16.67 12.77
C HIS A 27 -16.11 -16.46 12.98
N LEU A 28 -16.49 -15.73 14.03
CA LEU A 28 -17.89 -15.39 14.30
C LEU A 28 -18.49 -14.54 13.17
N ALA A 29 -17.72 -13.60 12.62
CA ALA A 29 -18.16 -12.74 11.53
C ALA A 29 -18.32 -13.50 10.19
N LEU A 30 -17.56 -14.58 9.96
CA LEU A 30 -17.76 -15.48 8.81
C LEU A 30 -19.10 -16.24 8.89
N GLY A 31 -19.74 -16.33 10.06
CA GLY A 31 -21.07 -16.89 10.22
C GLY A 31 -21.20 -18.37 9.82
N GLY A 32 -20.13 -19.14 9.95
CA GLY A 32 -20.05 -20.55 9.58
C GLY A 32 -19.64 -20.81 8.12
N ALA A 33 -19.32 -19.76 7.34
CA ALA A 33 -18.69 -19.94 6.04
C ALA A 33 -17.23 -20.42 6.20
N PRO A 34 -16.71 -21.27 5.28
CA PRO A 34 -15.31 -21.70 5.34
C PRO A 34 -14.36 -20.51 5.15
N CYS A 35 -13.18 -20.58 5.73
CA CYS A 35 -12.14 -19.59 5.52
C CYS A 35 -11.24 -20.03 4.36
N ASP A 36 -11.31 -19.33 3.23
CA ASP A 36 -10.44 -19.63 2.09
C ASP A 36 -9.06 -18.97 2.26
N VAL A 37 -9.02 -17.73 2.77
CA VAL A 37 -7.78 -17.01 3.04
C VAL A 37 -7.85 -16.31 4.39
N ALA A 38 -6.80 -16.41 5.20
CA ALA A 38 -6.57 -15.57 6.36
C ALA A 38 -5.30 -14.74 6.18
N LEU A 39 -5.41 -13.41 6.42
CA LEU A 39 -4.26 -12.51 6.56
C LEU A 39 -4.10 -12.13 8.02
N VAL A 40 -2.85 -12.21 8.49
CA VAL A 40 -2.47 -11.89 9.87
C VAL A 40 -1.44 -10.78 9.89
N PHE A 41 -1.73 -9.71 10.60
CA PHE A 41 -0.80 -8.62 10.86
C PHE A 41 -0.39 -8.64 12.33
N VAL A 42 0.92 -8.65 12.59
CA VAL A 42 1.47 -8.71 13.95
C VAL A 42 2.26 -7.44 14.21
N GLY A 43 1.94 -6.74 15.30
CA GLY A 43 2.56 -5.47 15.67
C GLY A 43 3.26 -5.47 17.03
N GLY A 44 4.08 -4.43 17.26
CA GLY A 44 4.79 -4.22 18.50
C GLY A 44 5.87 -5.27 18.78
N ASP A 45 6.08 -5.59 20.06
CA ASP A 45 7.08 -6.57 20.48
C ASP A 45 6.68 -8.02 20.12
N LEU A 46 5.41 -8.25 19.75
CA LEU A 46 4.91 -9.57 19.33
C LEU A 46 5.53 -10.05 18.02
N VAL A 47 6.16 -9.17 17.26
CA VAL A 47 6.90 -9.52 16.02
C VAL A 47 8.10 -10.45 16.27
N THR A 48 8.51 -10.65 17.52
CA THR A 48 9.59 -11.58 17.90
C THR A 48 9.15 -13.04 17.85
N GLU A 49 7.84 -13.32 17.96
CA GLU A 49 7.26 -14.67 17.99
C GLU A 49 6.01 -14.79 17.09
N PRO A 50 6.06 -14.34 15.83
CA PRO A 50 4.87 -14.26 14.97
C PRO A 50 4.30 -15.62 14.59
N ALA A 51 5.12 -16.69 14.64
CA ALA A 51 4.67 -18.06 14.36
C ALA A 51 3.63 -18.55 15.35
N GLU A 52 3.63 -18.07 16.60
CA GLU A 52 2.60 -18.41 17.57
C GLU A 52 1.23 -17.86 17.16
N ALA A 53 1.17 -16.64 16.65
CA ALA A 53 -0.07 -16.07 16.12
C ALA A 53 -0.61 -16.91 14.97
N LEU A 54 0.24 -17.26 13.99
CA LEU A 54 -0.17 -18.07 12.85
C LEU A 54 -0.73 -19.43 13.25
N ARG A 55 -0.07 -20.10 14.20
CA ARG A 55 -0.54 -21.41 14.70
C ARG A 55 -1.94 -21.33 15.29
N VAL A 56 -2.21 -20.30 16.10
CA VAL A 56 -3.51 -20.10 16.74
C VAL A 56 -4.58 -19.73 15.70
N VAL A 57 -4.26 -18.88 14.73
CA VAL A 57 -5.18 -18.56 13.63
C VAL A 57 -5.50 -19.80 12.80
N GLN A 58 -4.50 -20.65 12.49
CA GLN A 58 -4.71 -21.91 11.80
C GLN A 58 -5.65 -22.85 12.58
N GLU A 59 -5.49 -22.96 13.90
CA GLU A 59 -6.32 -23.82 14.75
C GLU A 59 -7.79 -23.35 14.82
N ILE A 60 -8.05 -22.03 14.78
CA ILE A 60 -9.39 -21.46 14.96
C ILE A 60 -10.14 -21.32 13.64
N LEU A 61 -9.48 -20.82 12.58
CA LEU A 61 -10.10 -20.50 11.29
C LEU A 61 -9.98 -21.64 10.26
N ASP A 62 -8.99 -22.52 10.42
CA ASP A 62 -8.63 -23.59 9.46
C ASP A 62 -8.61 -23.09 8.00
N PRO A 63 -7.89 -21.98 7.71
CA PRO A 63 -7.88 -21.37 6.39
C PRO A 63 -7.17 -22.27 5.37
N THR A 64 -7.65 -22.25 4.13
CA THR A 64 -6.94 -22.91 3.02
C THR A 64 -5.58 -22.28 2.77
N GLU A 65 -5.53 -20.95 2.81
CA GLU A 65 -4.27 -20.17 2.67
C GLU A 65 -4.12 -19.24 3.88
N LEU A 66 -2.94 -19.29 4.51
CA LEU A 66 -2.59 -18.46 5.64
C LEU A 66 -1.33 -17.65 5.31
N VAL A 67 -1.46 -16.34 5.29
CA VAL A 67 -0.37 -15.39 5.03
C VAL A 67 -0.42 -14.25 6.04
N GLY A 68 0.68 -13.52 6.15
CA GLY A 68 0.72 -12.35 7.02
C GLY A 68 2.02 -11.58 6.91
N THR A 69 2.11 -10.57 7.74
CA THR A 69 3.33 -9.76 7.88
C THR A 69 3.38 -9.09 9.23
N THR A 70 4.57 -8.63 9.59
CA THR A 70 4.76 -7.74 10.72
C THR A 70 4.57 -6.28 10.32
N ALA A 71 4.10 -5.43 11.24
CA ALA A 71 3.89 -4.01 10.98
C ALA A 71 4.11 -3.16 12.24
N GLY A 72 4.53 -1.92 12.07
CA GLY A 72 4.71 -0.95 13.16
C GLY A 72 3.40 -0.46 13.76
N GLY A 73 2.33 -0.49 12.98
CA GLY A 73 0.98 -0.17 13.41
C GLY A 73 -0.07 -0.96 12.64
N LEU A 74 -1.26 -1.08 13.20
CA LEU A 74 -2.35 -1.93 12.72
C LEU A 74 -3.63 -1.13 12.56
N ILE A 75 -4.45 -1.50 11.59
CA ILE A 75 -5.78 -0.94 11.33
C ILE A 75 -6.82 -2.01 11.59
N ALA A 76 -7.84 -1.71 12.38
CA ALA A 76 -8.94 -2.64 12.65
C ALA A 76 -10.24 -1.88 12.94
N GLY A 77 -11.28 -2.15 12.14
CA GLY A 77 -12.56 -1.46 12.26
C GLY A 77 -12.42 0.06 12.10
N GLU A 78 -12.78 0.83 13.10
CA GLU A 78 -12.67 2.31 13.13
C GLU A 78 -11.37 2.80 13.78
N GLN A 79 -10.41 1.90 14.09
CA GLN A 79 -9.25 2.25 14.89
C GLN A 79 -7.93 2.03 14.13
N GLU A 80 -7.01 2.96 14.36
CA GLU A 80 -5.62 2.89 13.95
C GLU A 80 -4.73 2.77 15.20
N HIS A 81 -4.14 1.60 15.36
CA HIS A 81 -3.17 1.33 16.43
C HIS A 81 -1.78 1.69 15.91
N GLU A 82 -1.43 2.97 15.99
CA GLU A 82 -0.17 3.50 15.43
C GLU A 82 1.08 2.90 16.06
N GLN A 83 0.96 2.39 17.27
CA GLN A 83 2.05 1.79 18.04
C GLN A 83 1.51 0.74 19.01
N GLY A 84 2.41 -0.13 19.46
CA GLY A 84 2.12 -1.10 20.53
C GLY A 84 1.84 -2.51 20.01
N ASP A 85 1.65 -3.40 20.97
CA ASP A 85 1.39 -4.81 20.70
C ASP A 85 0.00 -5.03 20.13
N GLY A 86 -0.11 -5.90 19.14
CA GLY A 86 -1.39 -6.27 18.59
C GLY A 86 -1.31 -7.37 17.55
N VAL A 87 -2.43 -8.06 17.38
CA VAL A 87 -2.66 -8.99 16.28
C VAL A 87 -3.99 -8.61 15.62
N ALA A 88 -3.95 -8.38 14.31
CA ALA A 88 -5.14 -8.17 13.51
C ALA A 88 -5.31 -9.32 12.51
N VAL A 89 -6.52 -9.84 12.39
CA VAL A 89 -6.87 -10.97 11.53
C VAL A 89 -7.98 -10.55 10.57
N TRP A 90 -7.74 -10.76 9.29
CA TRP A 90 -8.72 -10.64 8.22
C TRP A 90 -8.93 -12.01 7.59
N ALA A 91 -10.18 -12.44 7.50
CA ALA A 91 -10.55 -13.75 6.97
C ALA A 91 -11.62 -13.60 5.89
N ILE A 92 -11.52 -14.34 4.79
CA ILE A 92 -12.47 -14.30 3.69
C ILE A 92 -12.93 -15.69 3.30
N SER A 93 -14.25 -15.82 3.08
CA SER A 93 -14.86 -16.88 2.30
C SER A 93 -15.21 -16.35 0.92
N LEU A 94 -14.71 -17.00 -0.12
CA LEU A 94 -14.82 -16.55 -1.51
C LEU A 94 -16.12 -17.01 -2.20
N GLY A 95 -16.92 -17.84 -1.51
CA GLY A 95 -18.13 -18.40 -2.07
C GLY A 95 -17.85 -19.49 -3.12
N ASP A 96 -18.83 -19.75 -4.00
CA ASP A 96 -18.75 -20.87 -4.94
C ASP A 96 -17.89 -20.59 -6.17
N GLU A 97 -17.79 -19.33 -6.60
CA GLU A 97 -17.13 -18.92 -7.83
C GLU A 97 -15.71 -18.35 -7.59
N GLY A 98 -15.49 -17.81 -6.39
CA GLY A 98 -14.22 -17.19 -6.04
C GLY A 98 -13.10 -18.21 -5.81
N ARG A 99 -11.89 -17.80 -6.11
CA ARG A 99 -10.66 -18.55 -5.85
C ARG A 99 -9.55 -17.61 -5.39
N ALA A 100 -8.65 -18.13 -4.58
CA ALA A 100 -7.42 -17.46 -4.22
C ALA A 100 -6.25 -18.42 -4.33
N GLU A 101 -5.11 -17.86 -4.73
CA GLU A 101 -3.84 -18.58 -4.79
C GLU A 101 -2.74 -17.70 -4.20
N VAL A 102 -2.01 -18.24 -3.24
CA VAL A 102 -0.83 -17.59 -2.67
C VAL A 102 0.40 -17.97 -3.47
N PHE A 103 1.20 -16.99 -3.86
CA PHE A 103 2.47 -17.18 -4.54
C PHE A 103 3.60 -16.44 -3.84
N GLU A 104 4.81 -16.91 -4.03
CA GLU A 104 6.03 -16.35 -3.46
C GLU A 104 6.91 -15.74 -4.55
N LEU A 105 7.40 -14.54 -4.29
CA LEU A 105 8.40 -13.88 -5.13
C LEU A 105 9.79 -14.11 -4.55
N HIS A 106 10.68 -14.57 -5.38
CA HIS A 106 12.07 -14.81 -5.00
C HIS A 106 13.01 -14.02 -5.90
N THR A 107 14.09 -13.53 -5.30
CA THR A 107 15.17 -12.86 -6.00
C THR A 107 16.43 -13.70 -5.97
N THR A 108 17.18 -13.67 -7.05
CA THR A 108 18.48 -14.33 -7.16
C THR A 108 19.46 -13.35 -7.78
N GLU A 109 20.63 -13.17 -7.18
CA GLU A 109 21.71 -12.40 -7.78
C GLU A 109 22.23 -13.15 -9.02
N ILE A 110 22.37 -12.43 -10.12
CA ILE A 110 22.92 -12.89 -11.37
C ILE A 110 24.04 -11.92 -11.82
N GLU A 111 24.82 -12.32 -12.85
CA GLU A 111 26.02 -11.59 -13.30
C GLU A 111 25.72 -10.10 -13.63
N ASP A 112 24.52 -9.83 -14.18
CA ASP A 112 24.11 -8.48 -14.63
C ASP A 112 22.95 -7.87 -13.80
N GLY A 113 22.72 -8.34 -12.57
CA GLY A 113 21.67 -7.76 -11.71
C GLY A 113 20.93 -8.73 -10.81
N ILE A 114 19.63 -8.57 -10.70
CA ILE A 114 18.75 -9.40 -9.86
C ILE A 114 17.68 -10.03 -10.77
N ALA A 115 17.60 -11.36 -10.77
CA ALA A 115 16.51 -12.08 -11.39
C ALA A 115 15.34 -12.23 -10.42
N LEU A 116 14.12 -11.92 -10.88
CA LEU A 116 12.87 -12.13 -10.18
C LEU A 116 12.18 -13.40 -10.70
N SER A 117 11.64 -14.20 -9.78
CA SER A 117 10.84 -15.39 -10.11
C SER A 117 9.61 -15.48 -9.22
N GLY A 118 8.62 -16.28 -9.63
CA GLY A 118 7.40 -16.52 -8.85
C GLY A 118 6.20 -15.67 -9.26
N ILE A 119 6.31 -14.76 -10.22
CA ILE A 119 5.12 -14.09 -10.78
C ILE A 119 4.25 -15.18 -11.46
N PRO A 120 2.98 -15.34 -11.04
CA PRO A 120 2.14 -16.39 -11.59
C PRO A 120 1.86 -16.17 -13.09
N ALA A 121 1.92 -17.25 -13.86
CA ALA A 121 1.38 -17.23 -15.22
C ALA A 121 -0.15 -17.27 -15.12
N VAL A 122 -0.83 -16.32 -15.75
CA VAL A 122 -2.29 -16.20 -15.68
C VAL A 122 -2.91 -16.17 -17.07
N GLU A 123 -4.15 -16.67 -17.15
CA GLU A 123 -5.01 -16.39 -18.29
C GLU A 123 -5.56 -14.96 -18.13
N LEU A 124 -5.38 -14.12 -19.16
CA LEU A 124 -5.86 -12.75 -19.16
C LEU A 124 -7.37 -12.71 -18.94
N GLY A 125 -7.81 -11.91 -17.98
CA GLY A 125 -9.22 -11.73 -17.62
C GLY A 125 -9.75 -12.67 -16.52
N ALA A 126 -8.97 -13.66 -16.06
CA ALA A 126 -9.37 -14.50 -14.94
C ALA A 126 -9.05 -13.86 -13.58
N THR A 127 -7.93 -13.16 -13.47
CA THR A 127 -7.49 -12.52 -12.23
C THR A 127 -8.22 -11.20 -11.98
N SER A 128 -8.84 -11.08 -10.82
CA SER A 128 -9.57 -9.88 -10.40
C SER A 128 -8.66 -8.85 -9.71
N ALA A 129 -7.75 -9.33 -8.87
CA ALA A 129 -6.80 -8.49 -8.14
C ALA A 129 -5.64 -9.33 -7.59
N VAL A 130 -4.56 -8.64 -7.23
CA VAL A 130 -3.43 -9.18 -6.47
C VAL A 130 -3.24 -8.34 -5.21
N ILE A 131 -3.18 -8.99 -4.03
CA ILE A 131 -2.67 -8.38 -2.80
C ILE A 131 -1.19 -8.73 -2.70
N LEU A 132 -0.32 -7.74 -2.53
CA LEU A 132 1.14 -7.92 -2.46
C LEU A 132 1.72 -7.37 -1.16
N LEU A 133 2.37 -8.22 -0.37
CA LEU A 133 3.19 -7.87 0.78
C LEU A 133 4.66 -7.96 0.33
N ALA A 134 5.38 -6.84 0.33
CA ALA A 134 6.70 -6.73 -0.27
C ALA A 134 7.79 -6.41 0.76
N ASP A 135 8.77 -7.29 0.91
CA ASP A 135 9.98 -7.01 1.68
C ASP A 135 11.02 -6.29 0.80
N THR A 136 11.04 -4.97 0.88
CA THR A 136 11.90 -4.13 0.03
C THR A 136 13.39 -4.22 0.36
N ALA A 137 13.77 -4.87 1.46
CA ALA A 137 15.17 -5.20 1.71
C ALA A 137 15.69 -6.28 0.74
N HIS A 138 14.77 -7.12 0.22
CA HIS A 138 15.11 -8.24 -0.65
C HIS A 138 14.41 -8.17 -2.02
N LEU A 139 13.34 -7.36 -2.18
CA LEU A 139 12.58 -7.22 -3.42
C LEU A 139 12.84 -5.87 -4.08
N PRO A 140 13.34 -5.81 -5.33
CA PRO A 140 13.42 -4.57 -6.09
C PRO A 140 12.01 -4.14 -6.53
N LEU A 141 11.29 -3.45 -5.64
CA LEU A 141 9.85 -3.23 -5.73
C LEU A 141 9.42 -2.58 -7.05
N GLU A 142 10.08 -1.51 -7.50
CA GLU A 142 9.72 -0.82 -8.75
C GLU A 142 9.87 -1.75 -9.98
N ALA A 143 10.95 -2.53 -10.05
CA ALA A 143 11.14 -3.49 -11.13
C ALA A 143 10.09 -4.62 -11.08
N THR A 144 9.74 -5.05 -9.86
CA THR A 144 8.69 -6.05 -9.64
C THR A 144 7.33 -5.55 -10.10
N LEU A 145 6.94 -4.32 -9.75
CA LEU A 145 5.67 -3.72 -10.16
C LEU A 145 5.61 -3.50 -11.69
N ASN A 146 6.72 -3.14 -12.33
CA ASN A 146 6.80 -3.09 -13.78
C ASN A 146 6.59 -4.48 -14.41
N ALA A 147 7.19 -5.53 -13.85
CA ALA A 147 6.97 -6.88 -14.31
C ALA A 147 5.49 -7.32 -14.14
N PHE A 148 4.84 -6.96 -13.04
CA PHE A 148 3.38 -7.16 -12.89
C PHE A 148 2.58 -6.42 -13.96
N ALA A 149 2.91 -5.16 -14.26
CA ALA A 149 2.23 -4.39 -15.30
C ALA A 149 2.35 -5.03 -16.70
N GLU A 150 3.46 -5.72 -16.97
CA GLU A 150 3.71 -6.43 -18.23
C GLU A 150 3.02 -7.79 -18.29
N HIS A 151 3.06 -8.56 -17.20
CA HIS A 151 2.51 -9.92 -17.15
C HIS A 151 1.01 -9.96 -16.84
N LEU A 152 0.51 -8.97 -16.10
CA LEU A 152 -0.89 -8.84 -15.66
C LEU A 152 -1.49 -7.48 -16.05
N PRO A 153 -1.51 -7.12 -17.35
CA PRO A 153 -1.99 -5.81 -17.77
C PRO A 153 -3.44 -5.56 -17.32
N GLY A 154 -3.65 -4.44 -16.62
CA GLY A 154 -4.98 -4.05 -16.14
C GLY A 154 -5.45 -4.73 -14.85
N VAL A 155 -4.69 -5.69 -14.30
CA VAL A 155 -4.99 -6.28 -13.00
C VAL A 155 -4.48 -5.35 -11.88
N PRO A 156 -5.34 -4.90 -10.96
CA PRO A 156 -4.89 -4.10 -9.83
C PRO A 156 -4.01 -4.93 -8.89
N VAL A 157 -2.82 -4.38 -8.59
CA VAL A 157 -1.94 -4.87 -7.53
C VAL A 157 -2.01 -3.87 -6.39
N ILE A 158 -2.43 -4.34 -5.21
CA ILE A 158 -2.70 -3.53 -4.02
C ILE A 158 -1.93 -4.14 -2.87
N GLY A 159 -1.39 -3.33 -1.97
CA GLY A 159 -0.68 -3.89 -0.83
C GLY A 159 0.24 -2.90 -0.13
N GLY A 160 1.26 -3.44 0.53
CA GLY A 160 2.17 -2.59 1.29
C GLY A 160 3.49 -3.24 1.65
N VAL A 161 4.37 -2.39 2.12
CA VAL A 161 5.70 -2.73 2.63
C VAL A 161 5.63 -2.79 4.15
N PRO A 162 6.10 -3.87 4.79
CA PRO A 162 6.17 -3.98 6.24
C PRO A 162 6.91 -2.79 6.87
N SER A 163 6.31 -2.15 7.88
CA SER A 163 6.89 -0.99 8.57
C SER A 163 7.68 -1.36 9.83
N LEU A 164 7.61 -2.61 10.25
CA LEU A 164 8.40 -3.17 11.35
C LEU A 164 8.99 -4.50 10.92
N VAL A 165 10.31 -4.61 11.00
CA VAL A 165 11.04 -5.83 10.63
C VAL A 165 11.50 -6.54 11.91
N PRO A 166 11.22 -7.84 12.07
CA PRO A 166 11.72 -8.62 13.23
C PRO A 166 13.25 -8.66 13.29
N PRO A 167 13.84 -9.01 14.43
CA PRO A 167 15.31 -9.06 14.58
C PRO A 167 16.03 -10.01 13.61
N ASP A 168 15.36 -11.04 13.11
CA ASP A 168 15.88 -11.97 12.11
C ASP A 168 15.77 -11.47 10.64
N GLY A 169 15.20 -10.30 10.44
CA GLY A 169 15.08 -9.63 9.15
C GLY A 169 13.98 -10.19 8.25
N ARG A 170 13.03 -10.99 8.75
CA ARG A 170 12.00 -11.66 7.94
C ARG A 170 10.59 -11.24 8.34
N PRO A 171 10.04 -10.18 7.73
CA PRO A 171 8.72 -9.67 8.10
C PRO A 171 7.55 -10.47 7.51
N LEU A 172 7.76 -11.25 6.45
CA LEU A 172 6.70 -11.96 5.75
C LEU A 172 6.41 -13.33 6.37
N LEU A 173 5.12 -13.68 6.46
CA LEU A 173 4.63 -14.87 7.15
C LEU A 173 3.80 -15.72 6.19
N ARG A 174 4.06 -17.04 6.15
CA ARG A 174 3.27 -17.99 5.36
C ARG A 174 3.08 -19.31 6.09
N GLY A 175 1.86 -19.86 6.05
CA GLY A 175 1.51 -21.06 6.78
C GLY A 175 1.80 -20.88 8.27
N LEU A 176 2.61 -21.72 8.87
CA LEU A 176 2.91 -21.70 10.30
C LEU A 176 4.25 -21.03 10.64
N GLY A 177 4.85 -20.25 9.74
CA GLY A 177 6.16 -19.67 9.99
C GLY A 177 6.48 -18.43 9.19
N GLN A 178 7.71 -17.95 9.36
CA GLN A 178 8.26 -16.86 8.58
C GLN A 178 8.66 -17.36 7.19
N SER A 179 8.34 -16.58 6.16
CA SER A 179 8.74 -16.87 4.78
C SER A 179 10.14 -16.33 4.49
N THR A 180 10.86 -17.04 3.61
CA THR A 180 12.12 -16.59 3.03
C THR A 180 11.92 -15.87 1.69
N ALA A 181 10.68 -15.74 1.24
CA ALA A 181 10.34 -15.01 0.03
C ALA A 181 10.63 -13.51 0.19
N ALA A 182 10.99 -12.87 -0.90
CA ALA A 182 11.14 -11.41 -0.96
C ALA A 182 9.78 -10.69 -1.08
N GLY A 183 8.73 -11.40 -1.51
CA GLY A 183 7.36 -10.93 -1.55
C GLY A 183 6.37 -12.08 -1.45
N LEU A 184 5.22 -11.82 -0.84
CA LEU A 184 4.07 -12.72 -0.81
C LEU A 184 2.90 -12.07 -1.56
N GLY A 185 2.37 -12.76 -2.55
CA GLY A 185 1.19 -12.32 -3.29
C GLY A 185 0.01 -13.25 -3.06
N ILE A 186 -1.20 -12.68 -3.05
CA ILE A 186 -2.46 -13.41 -3.09
C ILE A 186 -3.18 -12.98 -4.35
N ARG A 187 -3.37 -13.89 -5.26
CA ARG A 187 -4.14 -13.70 -6.48
C ARG A 187 -5.59 -14.10 -6.24
N PHE A 188 -6.52 -13.21 -6.55
CA PHE A 188 -7.96 -13.45 -6.48
C PHE A 188 -8.58 -13.58 -7.86
N GLU A 189 -9.50 -14.50 -8.01
CA GLU A 189 -10.27 -14.78 -9.24
C GLU A 189 -11.76 -14.96 -8.91
N GLY A 190 -12.62 -14.62 -9.86
CA GLY A 190 -14.06 -14.88 -9.76
C GLY A 190 -14.81 -14.04 -8.72
N ILE A 191 -14.17 -13.03 -8.15
CA ILE A 191 -14.75 -12.05 -7.23
C ILE A 191 -14.44 -10.63 -7.71
N GLU A 192 -15.21 -9.66 -7.28
CA GLU A 192 -14.92 -8.26 -7.61
C GLU A 192 -14.16 -7.58 -6.48
N VAL A 193 -13.01 -6.96 -6.84
CA VAL A 193 -12.17 -6.18 -5.94
C VAL A 193 -11.93 -4.81 -6.55
N LEU A 194 -12.35 -3.76 -5.85
CA LEU A 194 -12.15 -2.38 -6.28
C LEU A 194 -10.92 -1.80 -5.58
N PRO A 195 -9.90 -1.36 -6.34
CA PRO A 195 -8.77 -0.66 -5.76
C PRO A 195 -9.14 0.78 -5.44
N LEU A 196 -8.56 1.34 -4.37
CA LEU A 196 -8.58 2.75 -4.05
C LEU A 196 -7.16 3.20 -3.70
N VAL A 197 -6.75 4.34 -4.22
CA VAL A 197 -5.48 5.00 -3.86
C VAL A 197 -5.79 6.47 -3.58
N SER A 198 -5.60 6.90 -2.34
CA SER A 198 -5.72 8.30 -1.94
C SER A 198 -4.36 8.88 -1.60
N GLN A 199 -4.03 10.00 -2.23
CA GLN A 199 -2.73 10.65 -2.10
C GLN A 199 -2.79 11.79 -1.07
N GLY A 200 -1.86 11.77 -0.12
CA GLY A 200 -1.77 12.79 0.94
C GLY A 200 -0.90 14.00 0.55
N ALA A 201 -0.75 14.29 -0.73
CA ALA A 201 0.17 15.32 -1.21
C ALA A 201 -0.50 16.28 -2.20
N ARG A 202 -0.30 17.58 -1.98
CA ARG A 202 -0.81 18.66 -2.82
C ARG A 202 0.27 19.22 -3.74
N PRO A 203 0.01 19.40 -5.05
CA PRO A 203 0.95 20.06 -5.95
C PRO A 203 1.10 21.55 -5.60
N ILE A 204 2.34 22.05 -5.65
CA ILE A 204 2.70 23.46 -5.48
C ILE A 204 3.61 23.92 -6.62
N GLY A 205 3.68 25.23 -6.84
CA GLY A 205 4.51 25.81 -7.89
C GLY A 205 4.12 25.36 -9.31
N PRO A 206 4.95 25.66 -10.31
CA PRO A 206 4.69 25.36 -11.71
C PRO A 206 5.03 23.92 -12.07
N GLU A 207 4.51 23.46 -13.20
CA GLU A 207 4.97 22.25 -13.88
C GLU A 207 6.36 22.47 -14.48
N LEU A 208 7.22 21.47 -14.31
CA LEU A 208 8.61 21.48 -14.75
C LEU A 208 8.86 20.28 -15.65
N THR A 209 9.58 20.46 -16.75
CA THR A 209 9.95 19.34 -17.61
C THR A 209 11.35 18.84 -17.25
N VAL A 210 11.51 17.53 -17.06
CA VAL A 210 12.82 16.89 -16.95
C VAL A 210 13.52 16.98 -18.30
N THR A 211 14.61 17.76 -18.41
CA THR A 211 15.35 17.96 -19.66
C THR A 211 16.62 17.14 -19.71
N ALA A 212 17.17 16.72 -18.57
CA ALA A 212 18.26 15.76 -18.48
C ALA A 212 18.14 14.92 -17.20
N GLY A 213 18.31 13.60 -17.30
CA GLY A 213 18.24 12.68 -16.17
C GLY A 213 18.48 11.24 -16.60
N GLU A 214 18.77 10.37 -15.63
CA GLU A 214 19.01 8.95 -15.84
C GLU A 214 18.78 8.18 -14.54
N GLY A 215 18.10 7.04 -14.62
CA GLY A 215 17.71 6.28 -13.44
C GLY A 215 16.87 7.14 -12.50
N ALA A 216 17.25 7.26 -11.24
CA ALA A 216 16.60 8.10 -10.24
C ALA A 216 17.18 9.52 -10.12
N VAL A 217 18.05 9.93 -11.03
CA VAL A 217 18.78 11.22 -10.97
C VAL A 217 18.21 12.19 -11.99
N ILE A 218 17.71 13.34 -11.53
CA ILE A 218 17.35 14.49 -12.37
C ILE A 218 18.54 15.45 -12.37
N ARG A 219 19.14 15.66 -13.53
CA ARG A 219 20.24 16.61 -13.71
C ARG A 219 19.72 18.01 -14.06
N GLU A 220 18.70 18.07 -14.93
CA GLU A 220 18.13 19.34 -15.36
C GLU A 220 16.60 19.32 -15.37
N LEU A 221 16.04 20.43 -14.92
CA LEU A 221 14.63 20.79 -15.05
C LEU A 221 14.54 22.07 -15.89
N ALA A 222 13.68 22.06 -16.91
CA ALA A 222 13.48 23.20 -17.83
C ALA A 222 14.81 23.78 -18.40
N GLY A 223 15.80 22.92 -18.69
CA GLY A 223 17.10 23.29 -19.29
C GLY A 223 18.10 23.92 -18.32
N ARG A 224 17.89 23.80 -17.00
CA ARG A 224 18.76 24.35 -15.96
C ARG A 224 19.06 23.27 -14.91
N PRO A 225 20.19 23.41 -14.13
CA PRO A 225 20.46 22.49 -13.03
C PRO A 225 19.23 22.30 -12.12
N ALA A 226 18.87 21.05 -11.82
CA ALA A 226 17.63 20.73 -11.13
C ALA A 226 17.53 21.42 -9.76
N ILE A 227 18.63 21.44 -8.98
CA ILE A 227 18.66 22.07 -7.66
C ILE A 227 18.36 23.58 -7.72
N ASP A 228 18.83 24.28 -8.76
CA ASP A 228 18.62 25.71 -8.91
C ASP A 228 17.16 26.01 -9.25
N VAL A 229 16.55 25.21 -10.15
CA VAL A 229 15.14 25.36 -10.50
C VAL A 229 14.23 25.07 -9.31
N LEU A 230 14.53 24.03 -8.53
CA LEU A 230 13.75 23.71 -7.33
C LEU A 230 13.89 24.82 -6.27
N ARG A 231 15.11 25.37 -6.08
CA ARG A 231 15.34 26.50 -5.16
C ARG A 231 14.54 27.74 -5.59
N ASP A 232 14.67 28.15 -6.86
CA ASP A 232 13.94 29.29 -7.40
C ASP A 232 12.42 29.10 -7.27
N THR A 233 11.95 27.87 -7.49
CA THR A 233 10.54 27.54 -7.32
C THR A 233 10.10 27.73 -5.87
N VAL A 234 10.84 27.18 -4.90
CA VAL A 234 10.58 27.35 -3.47
C VAL A 234 10.60 28.82 -3.06
N ASP A 235 11.57 29.61 -3.58
CA ASP A 235 11.70 31.04 -3.29
C ASP A 235 10.52 31.86 -3.86
N SER A 236 9.86 31.37 -4.89
CA SER A 236 8.71 32.04 -5.52
C SER A 236 7.37 31.70 -4.87
N LEU A 237 7.30 30.71 -3.99
CA LEU A 237 6.07 30.27 -3.33
C LEU A 237 5.53 31.32 -2.35
N ASN A 238 4.22 31.27 -2.12
CA ASN A 238 3.56 32.05 -1.05
C ASN A 238 4.01 31.55 0.34
N GLU A 239 3.63 32.28 1.38
CA GLU A 239 4.05 32.00 2.76
C GLU A 239 3.47 30.68 3.29
N ASP A 240 2.23 30.37 2.94
CA ASP A 240 1.55 29.14 3.36
C ASP A 240 2.22 27.89 2.76
N ASP A 241 2.52 27.89 1.46
CA ASP A 241 3.22 26.79 0.80
C ASP A 241 4.65 26.61 1.34
N ARG A 242 5.35 27.72 1.67
CA ARG A 242 6.68 27.66 2.30
C ARG A 242 6.65 27.04 3.69
N GLU A 243 5.60 27.30 4.47
CA GLU A 243 5.45 26.66 5.78
C GLU A 243 5.23 25.16 5.64
N GLN A 244 4.40 24.72 4.68
CA GLN A 244 4.15 23.31 4.41
C GLN A 244 5.42 22.53 3.98
N ILE A 245 6.35 23.16 3.28
CA ILE A 245 7.63 22.53 2.89
C ILE A 245 8.44 22.05 4.11
N ARG A 246 8.29 22.68 5.28
CA ARG A 246 8.96 22.25 6.51
C ARG A 246 8.57 20.86 6.97
N HIS A 247 7.38 20.41 6.59
CA HIS A 247 6.88 19.07 6.86
C HIS A 247 7.35 18.03 5.82
N GLY A 248 8.08 18.44 4.79
CA GLY A 248 8.67 17.61 3.76
C GLY A 248 8.33 18.10 2.35
N LEU A 249 9.39 18.28 1.55
CA LEU A 249 9.27 18.59 0.14
C LEU A 249 9.28 17.30 -0.67
N LEU A 250 8.29 17.16 -1.53
CA LEU A 250 8.10 16.00 -2.37
C LEU A 250 8.13 16.42 -3.85
N LEU A 251 8.40 15.46 -4.73
CA LEU A 251 8.34 15.66 -6.18
C LEU A 251 7.34 14.67 -6.77
N GLY A 252 6.32 15.20 -7.42
CA GLY A 252 5.40 14.42 -8.24
C GLY A 252 5.94 14.30 -9.66
N LEU A 253 5.90 13.09 -10.21
CA LEU A 253 6.27 12.74 -11.58
C LEU A 253 5.01 12.28 -12.31
N VAL A 254 4.66 12.92 -13.43
CA VAL A 254 3.47 12.57 -14.21
C VAL A 254 3.58 11.15 -14.76
N VAL A 255 2.53 10.35 -14.58
CA VAL A 255 2.47 8.95 -15.05
C VAL A 255 2.15 8.89 -16.53
N ASN A 256 1.11 9.61 -16.96
CA ASN A 256 0.63 9.62 -18.34
C ASN A 256 0.85 11.01 -18.97
N PRO A 257 1.96 11.22 -19.71
CA PRO A 257 2.21 12.51 -20.35
C PRO A 257 1.22 12.74 -21.50
N GLY A 258 0.93 14.02 -21.78
CA GLY A 258 0.10 14.42 -22.93
C GLY A 258 -1.34 14.77 -22.59
N GLN A 259 -1.69 14.86 -21.32
CA GLN A 259 -2.94 15.49 -20.89
C GLN A 259 -2.81 17.03 -20.89
N PRO A 260 -3.90 17.78 -21.15
CA PRO A 260 -3.84 19.25 -21.16
C PRO A 260 -3.58 19.84 -19.78
N ASP A 261 -4.03 19.20 -18.72
CA ASP A 261 -3.84 19.58 -17.31
C ASP A 261 -3.64 18.32 -16.47
N TYR A 262 -2.87 18.43 -15.38
CA TYR A 262 -2.61 17.35 -14.45
C TYR A 262 -3.21 17.66 -13.06
N GLY A 263 -4.02 16.72 -12.57
CA GLY A 263 -4.70 16.78 -11.28
C GLY A 263 -4.16 15.77 -10.25
N PRO A 264 -4.79 15.70 -9.07
CA PRO A 264 -4.57 14.62 -8.12
C PRO A 264 -4.75 13.25 -8.78
N GLY A 265 -3.87 12.29 -8.45
CA GLY A 265 -3.90 10.96 -9.08
C GLY A 265 -3.14 10.82 -10.41
N ASP A 266 -2.69 11.92 -11.04
CA ASP A 266 -1.88 11.84 -12.27
C ASP A 266 -0.37 11.75 -11.98
N PHE A 267 0.03 11.91 -10.73
CA PHE A 267 1.43 11.93 -10.31
C PHE A 267 1.79 10.71 -9.45
N ILE A 268 3.00 10.21 -9.63
CA ILE A 268 3.66 9.41 -8.60
C ILE A 268 4.46 10.40 -7.74
N VAL A 269 4.08 10.51 -6.47
CA VAL A 269 4.73 11.44 -5.54
C VAL A 269 5.86 10.72 -4.81
N ARG A 270 7.04 11.33 -4.76
CA ARG A 270 8.27 10.77 -4.17
C ARG A 270 8.99 11.79 -3.31
N GLY A 271 9.63 11.29 -2.26
CA GLY A 271 10.61 12.08 -1.51
C GLY A 271 11.84 12.42 -2.34
N LEU A 272 12.44 13.57 -2.05
CA LEU A 272 13.77 13.90 -2.53
C LEU A 272 14.80 13.14 -1.66
N ALA A 273 15.50 12.18 -2.25
CA ALA A 273 16.45 11.31 -1.53
C ALA A 273 17.83 11.97 -1.34
N GLY A 274 18.13 13.02 -2.09
CA GLY A 274 19.38 13.75 -2.00
C GLY A 274 19.54 14.80 -3.09
N ALA A 275 20.57 15.63 -2.93
CA ALA A 275 20.99 16.61 -3.93
C ALA A 275 22.53 16.70 -3.94
N ASP A 276 23.08 16.89 -5.12
CA ASP A 276 24.52 17.15 -5.31
C ASP A 276 24.73 18.62 -5.67
N PRO A 277 25.26 19.43 -4.75
CA PRO A 277 25.50 20.85 -5.00
C PRO A 277 26.52 21.13 -6.09
N GLU A 278 27.45 20.21 -6.40
CA GLU A 278 28.48 20.40 -7.41
C GLU A 278 27.93 20.22 -8.83
N SER A 279 27.15 19.17 -9.05
CA SER A 279 26.52 18.93 -10.36
C SER A 279 25.15 19.60 -10.51
N GLY A 280 24.56 20.06 -9.44
CA GLY A 280 23.16 20.57 -9.41
C GLY A 280 22.10 19.51 -9.59
N ALA A 281 22.46 18.23 -9.52
CA ALA A 281 21.52 17.12 -9.67
C ALA A 281 20.74 16.83 -8.39
N VAL A 282 19.53 16.28 -8.54
CA VAL A 282 18.71 15.79 -7.42
C VAL A 282 18.37 14.34 -7.64
N VAL A 283 18.28 13.58 -6.54
CA VAL A 283 17.89 12.16 -6.54
C VAL A 283 16.47 12.05 -6.04
N VAL A 284 15.63 11.36 -6.80
CA VAL A 284 14.24 11.09 -6.45
C VAL A 284 14.02 9.60 -6.23
N GLY A 285 13.00 9.23 -5.48
CA GLY A 285 12.72 7.83 -5.15
C GLY A 285 12.08 7.02 -6.29
N ALA A 286 12.26 7.41 -7.55
CA ALA A 286 11.72 6.68 -8.71
C ALA A 286 12.56 6.96 -9.97
N PRO A 287 12.55 6.04 -10.96
CA PRO A 287 13.13 6.30 -12.27
C PRO A 287 12.47 7.48 -12.97
N VAL A 288 13.28 8.31 -13.64
CA VAL A 288 12.82 9.47 -14.39
C VAL A 288 13.08 9.32 -15.88
N THR A 289 12.23 9.94 -16.67
CA THR A 289 12.36 9.95 -18.14
C THR A 289 12.51 11.39 -18.64
N VAL A 290 13.44 11.62 -19.57
CA VAL A 290 13.57 12.93 -20.24
C VAL A 290 12.26 13.23 -21.00
N GLY A 291 11.75 14.44 -20.81
CA GLY A 291 10.44 14.87 -21.30
C GLY A 291 9.28 14.67 -20.32
N GLN A 292 9.49 13.94 -19.20
CA GLN A 292 8.51 13.77 -18.16
C GLN A 292 8.22 15.09 -17.44
N VAL A 293 6.95 15.32 -17.12
CA VAL A 293 6.56 16.48 -16.30
C VAL A 293 6.73 16.14 -14.83
N ALA A 294 7.34 17.06 -14.10
CA ALA A 294 7.54 17.01 -12.67
C ALA A 294 6.90 18.24 -12.02
N ARG A 295 6.42 18.13 -10.79
CA ARG A 295 5.89 19.24 -10.00
C ARG A 295 6.21 19.04 -8.53
N LEU A 296 6.52 20.12 -7.82
CA LEU A 296 6.70 20.05 -6.37
C LEU A 296 5.39 19.74 -5.69
N HIS A 297 5.47 18.96 -4.62
CA HIS A 297 4.34 18.62 -3.76
C HIS A 297 4.71 18.83 -2.29
N VAL A 298 3.72 19.08 -1.48
CA VAL A 298 3.83 19.14 -0.01
C VAL A 298 2.81 18.20 0.61
N ARG A 299 3.11 17.71 1.80
CA ARG A 299 2.12 17.01 2.63
C ARG A 299 1.06 18.02 3.06
N ASP A 300 -0.19 17.69 2.86
CA ASP A 300 -1.29 18.56 3.21
C ASP A 300 -2.44 17.73 3.79
N PRO A 301 -2.68 17.81 5.12
CA PRO A 301 -3.74 17.03 5.78
C PRO A 301 -5.12 17.27 5.18
N GLN A 302 -5.44 18.52 4.83
CA GLN A 302 -6.74 18.85 4.24
C GLN A 302 -6.93 18.24 2.86
N THR A 303 -5.89 18.28 2.03
CA THR A 303 -5.91 17.63 0.71
C THR A 303 -6.03 16.12 0.87
N ALA A 304 -5.30 15.51 1.80
CA ALA A 304 -5.36 14.08 2.07
C ALA A 304 -6.76 13.63 2.52
N THR A 305 -7.41 14.42 3.37
CA THR A 305 -8.79 14.16 3.80
C THR A 305 -9.77 14.26 2.63
N THR A 306 -9.70 15.35 1.87
CA THR A 306 -10.62 15.57 0.74
C THR A 306 -10.43 14.51 -0.34
N ASP A 307 -9.19 14.16 -0.66
CA ASP A 307 -8.88 13.14 -1.68
C ASP A 307 -9.38 11.75 -1.26
N LEU A 308 -9.23 11.40 0.03
CA LEU A 308 -9.75 10.14 0.56
C LEU A 308 -11.28 10.10 0.50
N ASP A 309 -11.95 11.18 0.90
CA ASP A 309 -13.41 11.30 0.86
C ASP A 309 -13.95 11.19 -0.59
N ASP A 310 -13.32 11.87 -1.55
CA ASP A 310 -13.68 11.83 -2.96
C ASP A 310 -13.48 10.42 -3.55
N GLU A 311 -12.36 9.77 -3.27
CA GLU A 311 -12.09 8.41 -3.72
C GLU A 311 -13.06 7.39 -3.10
N LEU A 312 -13.42 7.53 -1.83
CA LEU A 312 -14.43 6.70 -1.17
C LEU A 312 -15.81 6.89 -1.80
N ALA A 313 -16.19 8.13 -2.12
CA ALA A 313 -17.46 8.44 -2.80
C ALA A 313 -17.49 7.82 -4.21
N LEU A 314 -16.38 7.87 -4.96
CA LEU A 314 -16.25 7.21 -6.26
C LEU A 314 -16.41 5.69 -6.13
N ARG A 315 -15.76 5.04 -5.13
CA ARG A 315 -15.90 3.59 -4.88
C ARG A 315 -17.31 3.22 -4.48
N ARG A 316 -17.93 4.00 -3.61
CA ARG A 316 -19.34 3.80 -3.24
C ARG A 316 -20.27 3.90 -4.46
N THR A 317 -19.99 4.80 -5.38
CA THR A 317 -20.73 4.89 -6.64
C THR A 317 -20.47 3.67 -7.53
N ALA A 318 -19.21 3.23 -7.63
CA ALA A 318 -18.81 2.07 -8.43
C ALA A 318 -19.40 0.75 -7.91
N THR A 319 -19.62 0.60 -6.60
CA THR A 319 -20.27 -0.60 -6.04
C THR A 319 -21.72 -0.75 -6.53
N GLY A 320 -22.39 0.34 -6.93
CA GLY A 320 -23.77 0.29 -7.39
C GLY A 320 -24.72 -0.30 -6.34
N SER A 321 -25.31 -1.46 -6.64
CA SER A 321 -26.15 -2.21 -5.71
C SER A 321 -25.43 -3.35 -4.98
N ALA A 322 -24.15 -3.60 -5.29
CA ALA A 322 -23.37 -4.64 -4.63
C ALA A 322 -23.03 -4.21 -3.19
N ARG A 323 -23.06 -5.18 -2.28
CA ARG A 323 -22.69 -4.96 -0.89
C ARG A 323 -21.16 -5.06 -0.76
N VAL A 324 -20.54 -4.12 -0.06
CA VAL A 324 -19.14 -4.27 0.35
C VAL A 324 -19.06 -5.38 1.40
N ALA A 325 -18.28 -6.42 1.10
CA ALA A 325 -18.06 -7.55 2.01
C ALA A 325 -17.03 -7.20 3.09
N GLY A 326 -16.00 -6.44 2.73
CA GLY A 326 -14.93 -6.00 3.61
C GLY A 326 -13.82 -5.31 2.84
N ALA A 327 -12.81 -4.81 3.56
CA ALA A 327 -11.65 -4.18 2.94
C ALA A 327 -10.35 -4.52 3.65
N LEU A 328 -9.25 -4.48 2.89
CA LEU A 328 -7.88 -4.41 3.38
C LEU A 328 -7.35 -2.99 3.16
N ALA A 329 -6.69 -2.43 4.17
CA ALA A 329 -6.11 -1.09 4.12
C ALA A 329 -4.60 -1.12 4.34
N PHE A 330 -3.89 -0.34 3.55
CA PHE A 330 -2.44 -0.10 3.65
C PHE A 330 -2.23 1.41 3.67
N THR A 331 -1.99 1.98 4.84
CA THR A 331 -1.80 3.42 5.00
C THR A 331 -0.35 3.74 5.35
N CYS A 332 0.14 4.87 4.87
CA CYS A 332 1.53 5.26 5.11
C CYS A 332 1.78 5.55 6.59
N ASN A 333 2.94 5.15 7.09
CA ASN A 333 3.40 5.52 8.44
C ASN A 333 3.64 7.04 8.62
N GLY A 334 3.59 7.81 7.54
CA GLY A 334 3.59 9.28 7.58
C GLY A 334 2.20 9.90 7.65
N ARG A 335 1.12 9.09 7.61
CA ARG A 335 -0.26 9.46 7.91
C ARG A 335 -0.54 9.05 9.35
N GLY A 336 -1.44 9.63 10.02
CA GLY A 336 -1.74 9.31 11.42
C GLY A 336 -1.92 10.56 12.25
N SER A 337 -1.92 10.41 13.57
CA SER A 337 -2.20 11.50 14.50
C SER A 337 -1.27 12.70 14.37
N ASP A 338 -0.01 12.49 14.02
CA ASP A 338 0.95 13.58 13.80
C ASP A 338 0.61 14.42 12.56
N MET A 339 0.04 13.82 11.52
CA MET A 339 -0.36 14.51 10.29
C MET A 339 -1.72 15.19 10.45
N PHE A 340 -2.71 14.46 10.98
CA PHE A 340 -4.11 14.92 11.01
C PHE A 340 -4.50 15.65 12.31
N GLY A 341 -3.65 15.58 13.34
CA GLY A 341 -3.92 16.19 14.65
C GLY A 341 -4.90 15.40 15.52
N HIS A 342 -5.37 14.26 15.06
CA HIS A 342 -6.22 13.31 15.80
C HIS A 342 -5.98 11.89 15.30
N ALA A 343 -6.23 10.90 16.16
CA ALA A 343 -6.11 9.49 15.84
C ALA A 343 -7.27 9.00 14.95
N ASN A 344 -7.09 7.84 14.31
CA ASN A 344 -8.12 7.09 13.58
C ASN A 344 -8.66 7.77 12.31
N HIS A 345 -7.98 8.78 11.77
CA HIS A 345 -8.48 9.56 10.64
C HIS A 345 -8.88 8.69 9.43
N ASP A 346 -7.97 7.84 8.94
CA ASP A 346 -8.21 7.07 7.72
C ASP A 346 -9.23 5.94 7.99
N ALA A 347 -9.14 5.27 9.13
CA ALA A 347 -10.07 4.20 9.50
C ALA A 347 -11.52 4.72 9.66
N GLU A 348 -11.71 5.84 10.35
CA GLU A 348 -13.02 6.49 10.51
C GLU A 348 -13.58 6.97 9.16
N ALA A 349 -12.76 7.59 8.30
CA ALA A 349 -13.17 8.03 6.97
C ALA A 349 -13.62 6.85 6.09
N ILE A 350 -12.88 5.73 6.11
CA ILE A 350 -13.23 4.52 5.36
C ILE A 350 -14.58 3.97 5.81
N GLN A 351 -14.80 3.84 7.11
CA GLN A 351 -16.07 3.36 7.67
C GLN A 351 -17.24 4.32 7.37
N ALA A 352 -17.01 5.63 7.43
CA ALA A 352 -18.00 6.62 7.07
C ALA A 352 -18.34 6.60 5.57
N GLY A 353 -17.34 6.49 4.71
CA GLY A 353 -17.48 6.53 3.26
C GLY A 353 -18.11 5.28 2.65
N LEU A 354 -17.68 4.10 3.09
CA LEU A 354 -18.16 2.80 2.57
C LEU A 354 -19.27 2.17 3.40
N GLY A 355 -19.53 2.69 4.60
CA GLY A 355 -20.41 2.12 5.62
C GLY A 355 -19.67 1.12 6.52
N PRO A 356 -20.29 0.69 7.64
CA PRO A 356 -19.69 -0.28 8.55
C PRO A 356 -19.34 -1.58 7.82
N LEU A 357 -18.06 -1.95 7.84
CA LEU A 357 -17.54 -3.13 7.17
C LEU A 357 -16.38 -3.76 7.95
N PRO A 358 -16.12 -5.06 7.78
CA PRO A 358 -14.89 -5.68 8.24
C PRO A 358 -13.67 -5.01 7.57
N LEU A 359 -12.90 -4.25 8.33
CA LEU A 359 -11.70 -3.54 7.90
C LEU A 359 -10.52 -4.02 8.74
N VAL A 360 -9.48 -4.46 8.07
CA VAL A 360 -8.17 -4.74 8.68
C VAL A 360 -7.07 -4.24 7.76
N GLY A 361 -5.95 -3.90 8.33
CA GLY A 361 -4.79 -3.50 7.55
C GLY A 361 -3.58 -3.22 8.40
N MET A 362 -2.60 -2.60 7.78
CA MET A 362 -1.36 -2.20 8.44
C MET A 362 -0.97 -0.77 8.09
N ILE A 363 -0.28 -0.13 9.02
CA ILE A 363 0.45 1.10 8.77
C ILE A 363 1.78 0.71 8.11
N SER A 364 1.96 1.12 6.86
CA SER A 364 2.99 0.63 5.93
C SER A 364 4.20 1.56 5.84
N ALA A 365 5.36 1.03 5.49
CA ALA A 365 6.54 1.82 5.13
C ALA A 365 6.52 2.29 3.67
N GLY A 366 5.57 1.83 2.89
CA GLY A 366 5.26 2.19 1.52
C GLY A 366 4.01 1.44 1.09
N GLU A 367 3.19 2.05 0.27
CA GLU A 367 1.93 1.50 -0.21
C GLU A 367 2.08 1.05 -1.67
N ILE A 368 1.29 0.05 -2.06
CA ILE A 368 1.23 -0.45 -3.43
C ILE A 368 -0.20 -0.25 -3.93
N GLY A 369 -0.34 0.43 -5.06
CA GLY A 369 -1.65 0.65 -5.65
C GLY A 369 -1.58 1.09 -7.11
N PRO A 370 -2.70 0.97 -7.86
CA PRO A 370 -2.72 1.32 -9.27
C PRO A 370 -2.93 2.83 -9.50
N VAL A 371 -2.20 3.39 -10.46
CA VAL A 371 -2.44 4.71 -11.06
C VAL A 371 -2.53 4.52 -12.57
N GLY A 372 -3.60 5.00 -13.19
CA GLY A 372 -3.80 4.81 -14.63
C GLY A 372 -3.82 3.35 -15.09
N GLY A 373 -4.26 2.42 -14.21
CA GLY A 373 -4.33 0.98 -14.47
C GLY A 373 -2.99 0.24 -14.39
N ARG A 374 -1.93 0.87 -13.90
CA ARG A 374 -0.61 0.26 -13.66
C ARG A 374 -0.26 0.32 -12.17
N PRO A 375 0.35 -0.72 -11.60
CA PRO A 375 0.76 -0.70 -10.21
C PRO A 375 2.01 0.16 -10.00
N PHE A 376 2.02 0.89 -8.88
CA PHE A 376 3.14 1.69 -8.42
C PHE A 376 3.34 1.54 -6.92
N ALA A 377 4.57 1.74 -6.46
CA ALA A 377 4.82 2.00 -5.05
C ALA A 377 4.49 3.47 -4.75
N HIS A 378 3.95 3.73 -3.60
CA HIS A 378 3.53 5.04 -3.14
C HIS A 378 4.17 5.38 -1.79
N GLY A 379 4.12 6.65 -1.43
CA GLY A 379 4.39 7.15 -0.10
C GLY A 379 3.39 8.24 0.25
N PHE A 380 3.02 8.33 1.52
CA PHE A 380 2.01 9.27 2.04
C PHE A 380 0.59 9.03 1.51
N THR A 381 0.29 7.80 1.12
CA THR A 381 -1.01 7.40 0.56
C THR A 381 -1.79 6.53 1.54
N ALA A 382 -3.08 6.40 1.27
CA ALA A 382 -3.92 5.32 1.77
C ALA A 382 -4.35 4.48 0.56
N THR A 383 -4.05 3.18 0.59
CA THR A 383 -4.40 2.24 -0.46
C THR A 383 -5.31 1.16 0.10
N LEU A 384 -6.43 0.90 -0.59
CA LEU A 384 -7.40 -0.08 -0.16
C LEU A 384 -7.70 -1.10 -1.25
N ALA A 385 -7.98 -2.33 -0.81
CA ALA A 385 -8.65 -3.34 -1.60
C ALA A 385 -10.07 -3.53 -1.02
N VAL A 386 -11.09 -3.14 -1.78
CA VAL A 386 -12.51 -3.22 -1.37
C VAL A 386 -13.13 -4.43 -2.04
N PHE A 387 -13.54 -5.42 -1.24
CA PHE A 387 -14.12 -6.70 -1.71
C PHE A 387 -15.64 -6.60 -1.75
N LEU A 388 -16.25 -6.99 -2.88
CA LEU A 388 -17.69 -7.00 -3.07
C LEU A 388 -18.28 -8.41 -2.84
N ALA A 389 -19.56 -8.44 -2.36
CA ALA A 389 -20.29 -9.66 -2.03
C ALA A 389 -21.29 -10.07 -3.12
#